data_73aa3b517ae22cfeccc0e99189bbbbc3
#
_entry.id   73aa3b517ae22cfeccc0e99189bbbbc3
#
_cell.length_a   1.000
_cell.length_b   1.000
_cell.length_c   1.000
_cell.angle_alpha   90.00
_cell.angle_beta   90.00
_cell.angle_gamma   90.00
#
_symmetry.space_group_name_H-M   'P 1'
#
loop_
_entity.id
_entity.type
_entity.pdbx_description
1 polymer ?
#
loop_
_entity_poly.entity_id
_entity_poly.type
_entity_poly.pdbx_seq_one_letter_code
_entity_poly.pdbx_strand_id
1 'polypeptide(L)'
;MIDIDGKKYEINRKTAIVTNWDKIYCNILKRILKKGELCENRTGIDTLSIEGVYFKLDVGKSFPILETKKVALANTITELLWIYQAQTNDVKWLHDRQNHIWDDWMIDDDGIYRIYEPYINENKKNIVKVKDIYGNDTNLTASSLKENRTIKEAIYYGPEYAHTIGTAYGYVVKETKEFDNVLYSLKNNPTSRRNVVSLRQANLLKTGVLEPCVWASTYKVSNGKLNINVDVRSNDMPIGNPFNVTQYAILLSLLAKVSNLEVGNLNWTISDCHIYVNQLEQIKLQLNRFDKLLKWESFIKNNDDKEIIKEYKKILESSDIEELMTLKHLIIRENPELYLSNKDNFFEFDNKKENEDIKVLKYKSLPYIKMPVAQ
;
A
#
# COMPACT_ATOMS: atom_id res chain seq x y z
N MET A 1 -29.68 15.82 14.78
CA MET A 1 -29.53 14.44 14.32
C MET A 1 -30.09 14.26 12.93
N ILE A 2 -29.43 13.53 12.06
CA ILE A 2 -29.83 13.22 10.69
C ILE A 2 -30.12 11.71 10.57
N ASP A 3 -31.16 11.34 9.85
CA ASP A 3 -31.46 9.95 9.51
C ASP A 3 -30.74 9.57 8.20
N ILE A 4 -29.92 8.53 8.25
CA ILE A 4 -29.19 7.98 7.11
C ILE A 4 -29.42 6.47 7.10
N ASP A 5 -30.14 5.98 6.08
CA ASP A 5 -30.47 4.55 5.91
C ASP A 5 -31.14 3.94 7.17
N GLY A 6 -32.07 4.68 7.80
CA GLY A 6 -32.80 4.25 8.99
C GLY A 6 -32.03 4.32 10.31
N LYS A 7 -30.80 4.87 10.29
CA LYS A 7 -30.02 5.14 11.49
C LYS A 7 -29.88 6.63 11.75
N LYS A 8 -30.01 7.04 13.02
CA LYS A 8 -29.85 8.44 13.43
C LYS A 8 -28.39 8.72 13.78
N TYR A 9 -27.82 9.74 13.14
CA TYR A 9 -26.45 10.21 13.39
C TYR A 9 -26.47 11.65 13.91
N GLU A 10 -25.55 11.95 14.80
CA GLU A 10 -25.20 13.30 15.19
C GLU A 10 -24.18 13.87 14.19
N ILE A 11 -24.38 15.12 13.78
CA ILE A 11 -23.42 15.79 12.88
C ILE A 11 -22.25 16.30 13.71
N ASN A 12 -21.16 15.52 13.74
CA ASN A 12 -19.98 15.86 14.52
C ASN A 12 -18.93 16.60 13.67
N ARG A 13 -18.87 17.92 13.80
CA ARG A 13 -17.93 18.78 13.06
C ARG A 13 -16.46 18.51 13.33
N LYS A 14 -16.12 17.83 14.45
CA LYS A 14 -14.73 17.45 14.76
C LYS A 14 -14.28 16.23 13.96
N THR A 15 -15.20 15.36 13.57
CA THR A 15 -14.92 14.17 12.76
C THR A 15 -15.31 14.32 11.30
N ALA A 16 -16.22 15.23 10.96
CA ALA A 16 -16.65 15.51 9.59
C ALA A 16 -15.59 16.33 8.82
N ILE A 17 -14.38 15.81 8.78
CA ILE A 17 -13.20 16.44 8.15
C ILE A 17 -12.53 15.46 7.21
N VAL A 18 -11.93 15.96 6.12
CA VAL A 18 -11.05 15.17 5.25
C VAL A 18 -9.73 14.93 5.97
N THR A 19 -9.23 13.71 5.97
CA THR A 19 -8.00 13.38 6.69
C THR A 19 -6.79 14.15 6.13
N ASN A 20 -5.80 14.37 6.99
CA ASN A 20 -4.54 14.98 6.53
C ASN A 20 -3.84 14.11 5.48
N TRP A 21 -3.96 12.79 5.62
CA TRP A 21 -3.39 11.86 4.66
C TRP A 21 -4.09 11.94 3.29
N ASP A 22 -5.43 11.97 3.23
CA ASP A 22 -6.14 12.17 1.95
C ASP A 22 -5.76 13.51 1.30
N LYS A 23 -5.61 14.58 2.09
CA LYS A 23 -5.19 15.90 1.58
C LYS A 23 -3.79 15.84 0.96
N ILE A 24 -2.81 15.25 1.64
CA ILE A 24 -1.44 15.10 1.12
C ILE A 24 -1.45 14.25 -0.15
N TYR A 25 -2.06 13.08 -0.09
CA TYR A 25 -2.10 12.11 -1.18
C TYR A 25 -2.76 12.67 -2.45
N CYS A 26 -3.97 13.22 -2.32
CA CYS A 26 -4.68 13.77 -3.47
C CYS A 26 -3.98 15.00 -4.07
N ASN A 27 -3.30 15.81 -3.24
CA ASN A 27 -2.50 16.93 -3.76
C ASN A 27 -1.26 16.44 -4.52
N ILE A 28 -0.65 15.32 -4.13
CA ILE A 28 0.43 14.68 -4.91
C ILE A 28 -0.13 14.21 -6.25
N LEU A 29 -1.27 13.51 -6.28
CA LEU A 29 -1.91 13.10 -7.55
C LEU A 29 -2.20 14.29 -8.46
N LYS A 30 -2.76 15.39 -7.93
CA LYS A 30 -3.00 16.64 -8.69
C LYS A 30 -1.69 17.22 -9.23
N ARG A 31 -0.61 17.16 -8.45
CA ARG A 31 0.72 17.64 -8.87
C ARG A 31 1.27 16.79 -10.02
N ILE A 32 1.14 15.45 -9.96
CA ILE A 32 1.55 14.56 -11.04
C ILE A 32 0.75 14.84 -12.31
N LEU A 33 -0.58 14.93 -12.22
CA LEU A 33 -1.41 15.25 -13.40
C LEU A 33 -1.08 16.61 -14.03
N LYS A 34 -0.63 17.58 -13.23
CA LYS A 34 -0.32 18.95 -13.72
C LYS A 34 1.10 19.10 -14.24
N LYS A 35 2.06 18.39 -13.66
CA LYS A 35 3.51 18.63 -13.86
C LYS A 35 4.29 17.37 -14.20
N GLY A 36 3.64 16.19 -14.19
CA GLY A 36 4.32 14.94 -14.48
C GLY A 36 4.81 14.87 -15.92
N GLU A 37 6.00 14.35 -16.07
CA GLU A 37 6.60 14.05 -17.37
C GLU A 37 6.21 12.67 -17.82
N LEU A 38 5.97 12.49 -19.13
CA LEU A 38 5.65 11.18 -19.71
C LEU A 38 6.95 10.37 -19.82
N CYS A 39 6.96 9.20 -19.19
CA CYS A 39 8.13 8.33 -19.15
C CYS A 39 7.76 6.92 -19.60
N GLU A 40 8.53 6.38 -20.54
CA GLU A 40 8.52 4.97 -20.89
C GLU A 40 9.13 4.13 -19.77
N ASN A 41 8.74 2.88 -19.64
CA ASN A 41 9.30 1.96 -18.65
C ASN A 41 9.19 0.47 -19.11
N ARG A 42 9.77 -0.44 -18.32
CA ARG A 42 9.83 -1.87 -18.62
C ARG A 42 8.48 -2.57 -18.77
N THR A 43 7.41 -2.02 -18.16
CA THR A 43 6.08 -2.67 -18.20
C THR A 43 5.38 -2.52 -19.55
N GLY A 44 5.82 -1.57 -20.38
CA GLY A 44 5.18 -1.23 -21.66
C GLY A 44 3.92 -0.37 -21.51
N ILE A 45 3.65 0.16 -20.31
CA ILE A 45 2.61 1.15 -20.04
C ILE A 45 3.30 2.40 -19.52
N ASP A 46 3.20 3.51 -20.24
CA ASP A 46 3.82 4.77 -19.86
C ASP A 46 3.33 5.29 -18.52
N THR A 47 4.16 6.09 -17.89
CA THR A 47 3.84 6.76 -16.63
C THR A 47 3.92 8.28 -16.77
N LEU A 48 3.11 8.99 -15.98
CA LEU A 48 3.37 10.38 -15.65
C LEU A 48 4.12 10.40 -14.32
N SER A 49 5.31 10.98 -14.30
CA SER A 49 6.22 10.96 -13.14
C SER A 49 6.64 12.36 -12.70
N ILE A 50 6.84 12.52 -11.40
CA ILE A 50 7.53 13.66 -10.78
C ILE A 50 8.61 13.14 -9.85
N GLU A 51 9.71 13.87 -9.75
CA GLU A 51 10.85 13.55 -8.89
C GLU A 51 10.72 14.17 -7.48
N GLY A 52 11.36 13.54 -6.51
CA GLY A 52 11.64 14.11 -5.20
C GLY A 52 10.41 14.51 -4.39
N VAL A 53 9.56 13.56 -4.03
CA VAL A 53 8.40 13.80 -3.16
C VAL A 53 8.74 13.40 -1.72
N TYR A 54 8.48 14.31 -0.80
CA TYR A 54 8.58 14.08 0.64
C TYR A 54 7.28 14.46 1.33
N PHE A 55 6.86 13.66 2.30
CA PHE A 55 5.79 14.01 3.23
C PHE A 55 6.02 13.38 4.61
N LYS A 56 5.31 13.92 5.59
CA LYS A 56 5.37 13.49 6.98
C LYS A 56 3.96 13.29 7.54
N LEU A 57 3.76 12.18 8.23
CA LEU A 57 2.49 11.82 8.88
C LEU A 57 2.74 11.60 10.38
N ASP A 58 1.97 12.28 11.22
CA ASP A 58 1.94 12.06 12.67
C ASP A 58 0.98 10.89 12.95
N VAL A 59 1.55 9.67 12.98
CA VAL A 59 0.79 8.43 13.18
C VAL A 59 0.21 8.34 14.59
N GLY A 60 0.93 8.89 15.57
CA GLY A 60 0.45 8.94 16.95
C GLY A 60 -0.79 9.82 17.13
N LYS A 61 -1.00 10.81 16.26
CA LYS A 61 -2.18 11.69 16.28
C LYS A 61 -3.35 11.16 15.44
N SER A 62 -3.07 10.56 14.29
CA SER A 62 -4.10 10.06 13.38
C SER A 62 -3.53 8.93 12.54
N PHE A 63 -4.19 7.77 12.57
CA PHE A 63 -3.77 6.61 11.77
C PHE A 63 -3.97 6.89 10.27
N PRO A 64 -2.90 6.83 9.44
CA PRO A 64 -2.97 7.21 8.03
C PRO A 64 -3.49 6.06 7.16
N ILE A 65 -4.79 6.07 6.94
CA ILE A 65 -5.45 5.21 5.95
C ILE A 65 -6.34 6.07 5.06
N LEU A 66 -6.35 5.84 3.74
CA LEU A 66 -7.16 6.63 2.82
C LEU A 66 -8.66 6.37 3.02
N GLU A 67 -9.44 7.42 2.94
CA GLU A 67 -10.90 7.38 2.98
C GLU A 67 -11.53 7.73 1.62
N THR A 68 -10.80 8.40 0.72
CA THR A 68 -11.25 8.70 -0.65
C THR A 68 -11.45 7.46 -1.52
N LYS A 69 -10.84 6.34 -1.14
CA LYS A 69 -11.09 4.99 -1.65
C LYS A 69 -10.74 3.93 -0.59
N LYS A 70 -11.37 2.76 -0.70
CA LYS A 70 -11.09 1.64 0.21
C LYS A 70 -9.68 1.07 -0.01
N VAL A 71 -8.92 0.90 1.07
CA VAL A 71 -7.63 0.19 1.09
C VAL A 71 -7.86 -1.28 1.49
N ALA A 72 -7.17 -2.22 0.84
CA ALA A 72 -7.24 -3.65 1.13
C ALA A 72 -6.45 -4.00 2.41
N LEU A 73 -6.99 -3.61 3.56
CA LEU A 73 -6.31 -3.65 4.86
C LEU A 73 -5.83 -5.05 5.25
N ALA A 74 -6.64 -6.09 5.03
CA ALA A 74 -6.26 -7.47 5.35
C ALA A 74 -4.99 -7.89 4.58
N ASN A 75 -4.92 -7.57 3.29
CA ASN A 75 -3.75 -7.87 2.47
C ASN A 75 -2.53 -7.06 2.92
N THR A 76 -2.72 -5.78 3.28
CA THR A 76 -1.67 -4.89 3.80
C THR A 76 -1.03 -5.46 5.07
N ILE A 77 -1.85 -5.92 6.03
CA ILE A 77 -1.37 -6.51 7.29
C ILE A 77 -0.68 -7.84 7.02
N THR A 78 -1.29 -8.70 6.20
CA THR A 78 -0.73 -10.02 5.90
C THR A 78 0.63 -9.92 5.22
N GLU A 79 0.80 -9.01 4.27
CA GLU A 79 2.09 -8.78 3.61
C GLU A 79 3.16 -8.23 4.56
N LEU A 80 2.78 -7.30 5.45
CA LEU A 80 3.68 -6.81 6.50
C LEU A 80 4.23 -7.95 7.35
N LEU A 81 3.36 -8.85 7.81
CA LEU A 81 3.74 -10.00 8.62
C LEU A 81 4.58 -11.01 7.82
N TRP A 82 4.27 -11.19 6.53
CA TRP A 82 5.05 -12.03 5.63
C TRP A 82 6.50 -11.55 5.49
N ILE A 83 6.69 -10.23 5.31
CA ILE A 83 8.02 -9.62 5.12
C ILE A 83 8.82 -9.63 6.43
N TYR A 84 8.24 -9.07 7.50
CA TYR A 84 8.99 -8.71 8.71
C TYR A 84 8.87 -9.73 9.85
N GLN A 85 7.79 -10.49 9.93
CA GLN A 85 7.56 -11.47 10.99
C GLN A 85 7.92 -12.89 10.53
N ALA A 86 7.28 -13.38 9.47
CA ALA A 86 7.60 -14.69 8.90
C ALA A 86 8.97 -14.69 8.22
N GLN A 87 9.47 -13.53 7.80
CA GLN A 87 10.75 -13.33 7.17
C GLN A 87 10.96 -14.34 6.02
N THR A 88 9.94 -14.43 5.14
CA THR A 88 9.92 -15.40 4.05
C THR A 88 9.57 -14.77 2.71
N ASN A 89 9.95 -15.39 1.62
CA ASN A 89 9.59 -15.06 0.24
C ASN A 89 8.61 -16.08 -0.37
N ASP A 90 8.16 -17.06 0.42
CA ASP A 90 7.22 -18.09 0.00
C ASP A 90 5.80 -17.53 -0.15
N VAL A 91 5.26 -17.56 -1.37
CA VAL A 91 3.92 -17.05 -1.70
C VAL A 91 2.82 -17.97 -1.15
N LYS A 92 3.09 -19.25 -0.94
CA LYS A 92 2.12 -20.16 -0.30
C LYS A 92 1.74 -19.70 1.10
N TRP A 93 2.66 -19.11 1.85
CA TRP A 93 2.37 -18.53 3.15
C TRP A 93 1.29 -17.43 3.08
N LEU A 94 1.29 -16.63 1.98
CA LEU A 94 0.25 -15.65 1.71
C LEU A 94 -1.07 -16.32 1.31
N HIS A 95 -1.03 -17.36 0.47
CA HIS A 95 -2.22 -18.11 0.06
C HIS A 95 -2.96 -18.73 1.24
N ASP A 96 -2.25 -19.27 2.23
CA ASP A 96 -2.82 -19.80 3.48
C ASP A 96 -3.61 -18.73 4.27
N ARG A 97 -3.43 -17.45 3.92
CA ARG A 97 -4.11 -16.27 4.48
C ARG A 97 -5.02 -15.57 3.47
N GLN A 98 -5.36 -16.25 2.37
CA GLN A 98 -6.23 -15.74 1.30
C GLN A 98 -5.71 -14.41 0.68
N ASN A 99 -4.40 -14.26 0.59
CA ASN A 99 -3.73 -13.12 0.00
C ASN A 99 -3.01 -13.54 -1.28
N HIS A 100 -3.43 -12.97 -2.42
CA HIS A 100 -2.98 -13.31 -3.77
C HIS A 100 -2.27 -12.15 -4.48
N ILE A 101 -1.81 -11.15 -3.72
CA ILE A 101 -1.23 -9.93 -4.32
C ILE A 101 0.12 -10.19 -5.01
N TRP A 102 0.79 -11.31 -4.73
CA TRP A 102 2.08 -11.69 -5.29
C TRP A 102 2.03 -12.79 -6.34
N ASP A 103 0.84 -13.29 -6.71
CA ASP A 103 0.69 -14.40 -7.68
C ASP A 103 1.29 -14.08 -9.05
N ASP A 104 1.24 -12.83 -9.47
CA ASP A 104 1.79 -12.38 -10.74
C ASP A 104 3.32 -12.31 -10.76
N TRP A 105 3.96 -12.39 -9.59
CA TRP A 105 5.43 -12.39 -9.42
C TRP A 105 5.97 -13.71 -8.88
N MET A 106 5.13 -14.73 -8.76
CA MET A 106 5.53 -16.03 -8.26
C MET A 106 6.26 -16.84 -9.34
N ILE A 107 7.39 -17.45 -8.96
CA ILE A 107 8.10 -18.47 -9.74
C ILE A 107 7.29 -19.76 -9.67
N ASP A 108 7.04 -20.41 -10.80
CA ASP A 108 6.23 -21.62 -10.90
C ASP A 108 6.95 -22.89 -10.43
N ASP A 109 6.27 -24.04 -10.55
CA ASP A 109 6.76 -25.36 -10.15
C ASP A 109 8.05 -25.77 -10.90
N ASP A 110 8.23 -25.30 -12.13
CA ASP A 110 9.40 -25.59 -12.97
C ASP A 110 10.57 -24.63 -12.72
N GLY A 111 10.43 -23.70 -11.77
CA GLY A 111 11.43 -22.68 -11.48
C GLY A 111 11.46 -21.54 -12.51
N ILE A 112 10.35 -21.30 -13.22
CA ILE A 112 10.25 -20.30 -14.27
C ILE A 112 9.36 -19.14 -13.81
N TYR A 113 9.87 -17.93 -13.92
CA TYR A 113 9.08 -16.71 -13.78
C TYR A 113 8.60 -16.22 -15.15
N ARG A 114 7.29 -15.92 -15.28
CA ARG A 114 6.67 -15.46 -16.52
C ARG A 114 6.26 -14.01 -16.43
N ILE A 115 6.72 -13.24 -17.40
CA ILE A 115 6.33 -11.83 -17.60
C ILE A 115 5.30 -11.80 -18.73
N TYR A 116 4.21 -11.10 -18.52
CA TYR A 116 3.09 -11.01 -19.47
C TYR A 116 3.04 -9.66 -20.17
N GLU A 117 2.57 -9.65 -21.41
CA GLU A 117 2.23 -8.40 -22.12
C GLU A 117 1.12 -7.65 -21.35
N PRO A 118 1.15 -6.31 -21.36
CA PRO A 118 0.11 -5.50 -20.72
C PRO A 118 -1.26 -5.65 -21.41
N TYR A 119 -1.27 -6.08 -22.68
CA TYR A 119 -2.46 -6.29 -23.49
C TYR A 119 -2.40 -7.67 -24.19
N ILE A 120 -3.58 -8.24 -24.47
CA ILE A 120 -3.66 -9.47 -25.26
C ILE A 120 -3.19 -9.17 -26.68
N ASN A 121 -2.22 -9.95 -27.16
CA ASN A 121 -1.74 -9.87 -28.54
C ASN A 121 -2.12 -11.16 -29.28
N GLU A 122 -3.25 -11.15 -29.96
CA GLU A 122 -3.80 -12.30 -30.69
C GLU A 122 -2.87 -12.82 -31.82
N ASN A 123 -1.96 -11.98 -32.33
CA ASN A 123 -1.04 -12.32 -33.40
C ASN A 123 0.29 -12.89 -32.90
N LYS A 124 0.54 -12.96 -31.58
CA LYS A 124 1.79 -13.41 -31.02
C LYS A 124 1.73 -14.89 -30.64
N LYS A 125 2.77 -15.65 -31.02
CA LYS A 125 2.93 -17.03 -30.52
C LYS A 125 3.00 -17.00 -29.00
N ASN A 126 2.16 -17.82 -28.36
CA ASN A 126 2.06 -17.88 -26.90
C ASN A 126 3.15 -18.77 -26.26
N ILE A 127 4.31 -18.89 -26.95
CA ILE A 127 5.49 -19.66 -26.50
C ILE A 127 6.71 -18.77 -26.74
N VAL A 128 7.55 -18.66 -25.70
CA VAL A 128 8.80 -17.91 -25.73
C VAL A 128 9.98 -18.80 -25.33
N LYS A 129 11.20 -18.48 -25.79
CA LYS A 129 12.44 -19.04 -25.23
C LYS A 129 12.63 -18.54 -23.80
N VAL A 130 13.06 -19.43 -22.93
CA VAL A 130 13.36 -19.09 -21.53
C VAL A 130 14.81 -18.62 -21.47
N LYS A 131 15.03 -17.50 -20.81
CA LYS A 131 16.36 -16.97 -20.50
C LYS A 131 16.79 -17.38 -19.09
N ASP A 132 18.09 -17.42 -18.84
CA ASP A 132 18.60 -17.49 -17.47
C ASP A 132 18.55 -16.12 -16.77
N ILE A 133 18.88 -16.06 -15.48
CA ILE A 133 18.92 -14.83 -14.68
C ILE A 133 19.99 -13.82 -15.17
N TYR A 134 20.84 -14.19 -16.09
CA TYR A 134 21.85 -13.32 -16.72
C TYR A 134 21.42 -12.83 -18.11
N GLY A 135 20.25 -13.28 -18.59
CA GLY A 135 19.68 -12.90 -19.87
C GLY A 135 20.13 -13.78 -21.05
N ASN A 136 20.84 -14.88 -20.82
CA ASN A 136 21.26 -15.82 -21.87
C ASN A 136 20.13 -16.77 -22.20
N ASP A 137 19.99 -17.12 -23.49
CA ASP A 137 19.02 -18.11 -23.95
C ASP A 137 19.36 -19.50 -23.37
N THR A 138 18.35 -20.17 -22.83
CA THR A 138 18.43 -21.58 -22.41
C THR A 138 17.86 -22.50 -23.52
N ASN A 139 17.92 -23.82 -23.28
CA ASN A 139 17.25 -24.81 -24.14
C ASN A 139 15.77 -24.99 -23.79
N LEU A 140 15.23 -24.24 -22.83
CA LEU A 140 13.85 -24.32 -22.38
C LEU A 140 12.95 -23.40 -23.17
N THR A 141 11.66 -23.77 -23.23
CA THR A 141 10.58 -22.92 -23.72
C THR A 141 9.47 -22.85 -22.69
N ALA A 142 8.75 -21.73 -22.66
CA ALA A 142 7.61 -21.53 -21.76
C ALA A 142 6.40 -21.03 -22.53
N SER A 143 5.23 -21.55 -22.20
CA SER A 143 3.93 -21.05 -22.65
C SER A 143 3.25 -20.21 -21.55
N SER A 144 2.22 -19.47 -21.94
CA SER A 144 1.35 -18.82 -20.97
C SER A 144 0.63 -19.86 -20.10
N LEU A 145 0.59 -19.64 -18.81
CA LEU A 145 -0.25 -20.40 -17.87
C LEU A 145 -1.61 -19.72 -17.63
N LYS A 146 -1.85 -18.56 -18.25
CA LYS A 146 -3.08 -17.77 -18.13
C LYS A 146 -3.78 -17.70 -19.49
N GLU A 147 -5.01 -18.19 -19.59
CA GLU A 147 -5.77 -18.31 -20.86
C GLU A 147 -5.88 -16.98 -21.62
N ASN A 148 -6.02 -15.87 -20.89
CA ASN A 148 -6.26 -14.55 -21.45
C ASN A 148 -5.06 -13.60 -21.35
N ARG A 149 -3.83 -14.12 -21.31
CA ARG A 149 -2.60 -13.30 -21.24
C ARG A 149 -1.52 -13.82 -22.16
N THR A 150 -0.95 -12.92 -22.95
CA THR A 150 0.19 -13.23 -23.82
C THR A 150 1.49 -13.16 -23.04
N ILE A 151 2.29 -14.22 -23.11
CA ILE A 151 3.62 -14.24 -22.49
C ILE A 151 4.58 -13.33 -23.29
N LYS A 152 5.26 -12.43 -22.57
CA LYS A 152 6.27 -11.53 -23.13
C LYS A 152 7.67 -12.14 -23.03
N GLU A 153 8.00 -12.63 -21.83
CA GLU A 153 9.32 -13.17 -21.49
C GLU A 153 9.18 -14.23 -20.40
N ALA A 154 10.14 -15.14 -20.35
CA ALA A 154 10.25 -16.15 -19.28
C ALA A 154 11.70 -16.26 -18.82
N ILE A 155 11.90 -16.32 -17.50
CA ILE A 155 13.22 -16.35 -16.86
C ILE A 155 13.31 -17.59 -15.95
N TYR A 156 14.35 -18.37 -16.13
CA TYR A 156 14.64 -19.54 -15.31
C TYR A 156 15.45 -19.16 -14.09
N TYR A 157 14.89 -19.40 -12.91
CA TYR A 157 15.54 -19.21 -11.61
C TYR A 157 16.04 -20.53 -11.01
N GLY A 158 15.40 -21.64 -11.35
CA GLY A 158 15.64 -22.96 -10.79
C GLY A 158 14.51 -23.44 -9.88
N PRO A 159 14.32 -24.77 -9.76
CA PRO A 159 13.22 -25.35 -8.97
C PRO A 159 13.34 -25.05 -7.46
N GLU A 160 14.53 -24.72 -6.96
CA GLU A 160 14.76 -24.30 -5.59
C GLU A 160 14.09 -22.97 -5.23
N TYR A 161 13.73 -22.17 -6.24
CA TYR A 161 12.96 -20.91 -6.07
C TYR A 161 11.46 -21.06 -6.33
N ALA A 162 10.98 -22.27 -6.63
CA ALA A 162 9.58 -22.51 -6.91
C ALA A 162 8.67 -21.99 -5.78
N HIS A 163 7.53 -21.39 -6.15
CA HIS A 163 6.53 -20.76 -5.25
C HIS A 163 7.04 -19.54 -4.48
N THR A 164 8.18 -18.99 -4.82
CA THR A 164 8.75 -17.80 -4.18
C THR A 164 8.78 -16.61 -5.16
N ILE A 165 9.12 -15.44 -4.64
CA ILE A 165 9.47 -14.25 -5.44
C ILE A 165 11.01 -14.09 -5.57
N GLY A 166 11.74 -15.17 -5.43
CA GLY A 166 13.21 -15.14 -5.39
C GLY A 166 13.76 -14.46 -4.12
N THR A 167 14.97 -13.94 -4.18
CA THR A 167 15.70 -13.39 -3.02
C THR A 167 15.32 -11.93 -2.73
N ALA A 168 14.03 -11.66 -2.50
CA ALA A 168 13.48 -10.33 -2.25
C ALA A 168 12.72 -10.27 -0.93
N TYR A 169 12.50 -9.05 -0.43
CA TYR A 169 11.68 -8.71 0.74
C TYR A 169 11.96 -9.57 1.99
N GLY A 170 11.06 -10.48 2.38
CA GLY A 170 11.21 -11.29 3.58
C GLY A 170 12.45 -12.18 3.58
N TYR A 171 12.91 -12.64 2.41
CA TYR A 171 14.18 -13.33 2.27
C TYR A 171 15.34 -12.45 2.71
N VAL A 172 15.39 -11.19 2.24
CA VAL A 172 16.43 -10.23 2.61
C VAL A 172 16.42 -9.95 4.11
N VAL A 173 15.21 -9.74 4.68
CA VAL A 173 15.03 -9.52 6.13
C VAL A 173 15.63 -10.67 6.94
N LYS A 174 15.37 -11.93 6.51
CA LYS A 174 15.88 -13.15 7.16
C LYS A 174 17.41 -13.24 7.09
N GLU A 175 17.98 -13.00 5.91
CA GLU A 175 19.41 -13.17 5.67
C GLU A 175 20.26 -12.09 6.34
N THR A 176 19.80 -10.83 6.33
CA THR A 176 20.59 -9.71 6.86
C THR A 176 20.49 -9.56 8.37
N LYS A 177 19.39 -10.04 8.98
CA LYS A 177 19.09 -9.85 10.40
C LYS A 177 19.02 -8.38 10.85
N GLU A 178 18.99 -7.44 9.92
CA GLU A 178 18.94 -6.01 10.23
C GLU A 178 17.68 -5.66 11.02
N PHE A 179 16.53 -6.27 10.67
CA PHE A 179 15.27 -6.03 11.39
C PHE A 179 15.29 -6.58 12.82
N ASP A 180 15.85 -7.79 13.02
CA ASP A 180 16.00 -8.37 14.35
C ASP A 180 16.93 -7.50 15.22
N ASN A 181 18.00 -6.95 14.65
CA ASN A 181 18.91 -6.02 15.31
C ASN A 181 18.21 -4.71 15.66
N VAL A 182 17.34 -4.19 14.79
CA VAL A 182 16.52 -2.99 15.10
C VAL A 182 15.59 -3.26 16.27
N LEU A 183 14.85 -4.39 16.27
CA LEU A 183 13.99 -4.80 17.38
C LEU A 183 14.76 -4.86 18.70
N TYR A 184 15.92 -5.50 18.71
CA TYR A 184 16.78 -5.59 19.89
C TYR A 184 17.25 -4.19 20.36
N SER A 185 17.70 -3.37 19.39
CA SER A 185 18.22 -2.03 19.67
C SER A 185 17.14 -1.09 20.23
N LEU A 186 15.92 -1.13 19.71
CA LEU A 186 14.81 -0.29 20.19
C LEU A 186 14.47 -0.59 21.66
N LYS A 187 14.61 -1.86 22.09
CA LYS A 187 14.38 -2.27 23.49
C LYS A 187 15.54 -1.92 24.42
N ASN A 188 16.79 -2.09 23.95
CA ASN A 188 17.98 -2.06 24.83
C ASN A 188 18.85 -0.82 24.64
N ASN A 189 18.81 -0.17 23.48
CA ASN A 189 19.55 1.06 23.16
C ASN A 189 18.74 1.97 22.24
N PRO A 190 17.59 2.53 22.72
CA PRO A 190 16.66 3.31 21.88
C PRO A 190 17.27 4.59 21.31
N THR A 191 18.37 5.09 21.87
CA THR A 191 19.07 6.29 21.40
C THR A 191 20.03 6.02 20.23
N SER A 192 20.20 4.76 19.82
CA SER A 192 21.05 4.38 18.70
C SER A 192 20.62 5.10 17.40
N ARG A 193 21.62 5.54 16.64
CA ARG A 193 21.44 6.15 15.30
C ARG A 193 21.79 5.18 14.17
N ARG A 194 21.95 3.87 14.51
CA ARG A 194 22.35 2.80 13.59
C ARG A 194 21.19 1.84 13.27
N ASN A 195 19.98 2.22 13.64
CA ASN A 195 18.77 1.41 13.40
C ASN A 195 18.34 1.60 11.95
N VAL A 196 18.80 0.74 11.07
CA VAL A 196 18.53 0.75 9.63
C VAL A 196 18.13 -0.65 9.18
N VAL A 197 17.17 -0.73 8.28
CA VAL A 197 16.82 -1.94 7.54
C VAL A 197 16.90 -1.62 6.06
N SER A 198 17.73 -2.36 5.31
CA SER A 198 17.84 -2.26 3.86
C SER A 198 17.27 -3.52 3.19
N LEU A 199 16.19 -3.34 2.44
CA LEU A 199 15.60 -4.43 1.65
C LEU A 199 16.30 -4.62 0.31
N ARG A 200 17.21 -3.71 -0.08
CA ARG A 200 18.00 -3.78 -1.31
C ARG A 200 19.42 -4.20 -1.01
N GLN A 201 19.74 -5.44 -1.32
CA GLN A 201 21.09 -6.04 -1.16
C GLN A 201 21.64 -6.38 -2.54
N ALA A 202 22.75 -5.73 -2.93
CA ALA A 202 23.30 -5.81 -4.29
C ALA A 202 23.63 -7.25 -4.75
N ASN A 203 24.06 -8.10 -3.82
CA ASN A 203 24.40 -9.50 -4.09
C ASN A 203 23.15 -10.40 -4.31
N LEU A 204 21.96 -9.96 -3.91
CA LEU A 204 20.71 -10.72 -4.01
C LEU A 204 19.82 -10.26 -5.17
N LEU A 205 20.08 -9.11 -5.80
CA LEU A 205 19.20 -8.52 -6.80
C LEU A 205 18.95 -9.39 -8.02
N LYS A 206 19.95 -10.15 -8.46
CA LYS A 206 19.86 -11.00 -9.66
C LYS A 206 18.90 -12.17 -9.52
N THR A 207 18.73 -12.67 -8.32
CA THR A 207 17.84 -13.79 -7.98
C THR A 207 16.52 -13.35 -7.37
N GLY A 208 16.26 -12.04 -7.29
CA GLY A 208 14.95 -11.46 -6.93
C GLY A 208 14.12 -11.17 -8.17
N VAL A 209 12.86 -11.60 -8.17
CA VAL A 209 11.93 -11.35 -9.29
C VAL A 209 11.60 -9.86 -9.42
N LEU A 210 11.51 -9.16 -8.30
CA LEU A 210 11.21 -7.72 -8.25
C LEU A 210 12.12 -7.03 -7.24
N GLU A 211 12.86 -6.00 -7.70
CA GLU A 211 13.57 -5.11 -6.78
C GLU A 211 12.61 -4.38 -5.84
N PRO A 212 12.88 -4.35 -4.52
CA PRO A 212 12.03 -3.64 -3.57
C PRO A 212 11.84 -2.15 -3.93
N CYS A 213 10.59 -1.70 -4.01
CA CYS A 213 10.26 -0.29 -4.22
C CYS A 213 10.60 0.52 -2.96
N VAL A 214 10.14 0.08 -1.81
CA VAL A 214 10.65 0.52 -0.50
C VAL A 214 11.97 -0.20 -0.30
N TRP A 215 13.07 0.54 -0.38
CA TRP A 215 14.40 -0.08 -0.37
C TRP A 215 15.13 0.07 0.96
N ALA A 216 14.80 1.10 1.77
CA ALA A 216 15.38 1.29 3.10
C ALA A 216 14.40 1.94 4.08
N SER A 217 14.62 1.67 5.35
CA SER A 217 13.97 2.36 6.45
C SER A 217 14.93 2.60 7.62
N THR A 218 14.81 3.77 8.27
CA THR A 218 15.60 4.13 9.44
C THR A 218 14.70 4.46 10.61
N TYR A 219 15.11 4.04 11.80
CA TYR A 219 14.31 4.10 13.02
C TYR A 219 14.99 4.98 14.03
N LYS A 220 14.29 6.01 14.52
CA LYS A 220 14.82 6.99 15.47
C LYS A 220 13.85 7.24 16.61
N VAL A 221 14.35 7.11 17.84
CA VAL A 221 13.61 7.52 19.03
C VAL A 221 13.96 8.97 19.40
N SER A 222 12.95 9.78 19.61
CA SER A 222 13.08 11.19 20.05
C SER A 222 11.98 11.49 21.07
N ASN A 223 12.36 11.94 22.24
CA ASN A 223 11.43 12.27 23.33
C ASN A 223 10.44 11.13 23.65
N GLY A 224 10.94 9.89 23.72
CA GLY A 224 10.13 8.70 23.99
C GLY A 224 9.28 8.20 22.80
N LYS A 225 9.30 8.91 21.65
CA LYS A 225 8.53 8.56 20.46
C LYS A 225 9.41 7.89 19.41
N LEU A 226 8.94 6.76 18.89
CA LEU A 226 9.55 6.11 17.75
C LEU A 226 9.09 6.77 16.45
N ASN A 227 10.05 7.12 15.58
CA ASN A 227 9.82 7.66 14.24
C ASN A 227 10.47 6.74 13.22
N ILE A 228 9.84 6.59 12.05
CA ILE A 228 10.41 5.88 10.89
C ILE A 228 10.61 6.86 9.75
N ASN A 229 11.77 6.79 9.07
CA ASN A 229 11.97 7.38 7.75
C ASN A 229 12.02 6.24 6.75
N VAL A 230 11.26 6.34 5.68
CA VAL A 230 11.14 5.33 4.64
C VAL A 230 11.57 5.93 3.32
N ASP A 231 12.48 5.24 2.63
CA ASP A 231 13.01 5.63 1.33
C ASP A 231 12.49 4.71 0.24
N VAL A 232 11.84 5.29 -0.76
CA VAL A 232 11.18 4.60 -1.88
C VAL A 232 11.82 5.04 -3.18
N ARG A 233 12.37 4.08 -3.96
CA ARG A 233 13.02 4.39 -5.24
C ARG A 233 12.02 4.72 -6.34
N SER A 234 10.88 4.03 -6.36
CA SER A 234 9.84 4.16 -7.39
C SER A 234 8.49 3.75 -6.79
N ASN A 235 7.49 4.60 -6.92
CA ASN A 235 6.21 4.41 -6.23
C ASN A 235 5.00 4.67 -7.15
N ASP A 236 4.28 3.60 -7.47
CA ASP A 236 2.94 3.67 -8.04
C ASP A 236 1.99 4.31 -7.00
N MET A 237 1.68 5.59 -7.21
CA MET A 237 0.85 6.36 -6.28
C MET A 237 -0.56 5.80 -6.13
N PRO A 238 -1.28 5.37 -7.19
CA PRO A 238 -2.63 4.84 -7.06
C PRO A 238 -2.74 3.49 -6.33
N ILE A 239 -1.77 2.59 -6.47
CA ILE A 239 -1.85 1.23 -5.92
C ILE A 239 -0.86 1.05 -4.77
N GLY A 240 0.44 1.16 -5.04
CA GLY A 240 1.49 0.83 -4.09
C GLY A 240 1.56 1.79 -2.92
N ASN A 241 1.47 3.10 -3.15
CA ASN A 241 1.68 4.09 -2.10
C ASN A 241 0.69 3.98 -0.92
N PRO A 242 -0.66 3.96 -1.12
CA PRO A 242 -1.60 3.83 -0.01
C PRO A 242 -1.42 2.55 0.80
N PHE A 243 -1.03 1.48 0.12
CA PHE A 243 -0.75 0.18 0.70
C PHE A 243 0.50 0.26 1.59
N ASN A 244 1.62 0.73 1.03
CA ASN A 244 2.89 0.82 1.73
C ASN A 244 2.84 1.81 2.91
N VAL A 245 2.20 2.97 2.77
CA VAL A 245 2.08 3.96 3.86
C VAL A 245 1.29 3.38 5.03
N THR A 246 0.16 2.72 4.77
CA THR A 246 -0.63 2.04 5.82
C THR A 246 0.18 0.91 6.47
N GLN A 247 0.91 0.13 5.67
CA GLN A 247 1.77 -0.96 6.13
C GLN A 247 2.87 -0.46 7.09
N TYR A 248 3.59 0.60 6.73
CA TYR A 248 4.64 1.16 7.58
C TYR A 248 4.11 1.92 8.79
N ALA A 249 2.88 2.45 8.74
CA ALA A 249 2.21 3.00 9.91
C ALA A 249 1.86 1.90 10.94
N ILE A 250 1.43 0.73 10.46
CA ILE A 250 1.22 -0.45 11.31
C ILE A 250 2.55 -0.95 11.88
N LEU A 251 3.60 -1.05 11.06
CA LEU A 251 4.94 -1.45 11.50
C LEU A 251 5.47 -0.52 12.60
N LEU A 252 5.38 0.80 12.40
CA LEU A 252 5.74 1.80 13.39
C LEU A 252 5.02 1.57 14.72
N SER A 253 3.72 1.32 14.67
CA SER A 253 2.90 1.13 15.86
C SER A 253 3.20 -0.19 16.57
N LEU A 254 3.45 -1.28 15.83
CA LEU A 254 3.87 -2.57 16.39
C LEU A 254 5.23 -2.45 17.10
N LEU A 255 6.22 -1.84 16.42
CA LEU A 255 7.55 -1.65 16.98
C LEU A 255 7.53 -0.75 18.22
N ALA A 256 6.75 0.33 18.21
CA ALA A 256 6.58 1.20 19.36
C ALA A 256 5.99 0.43 20.54
N LYS A 257 4.90 -0.33 20.32
CA LYS A 257 4.25 -1.15 21.35
C LYS A 257 5.22 -2.15 21.99
N VAL A 258 5.88 -3.00 21.18
CA VAL A 258 6.76 -4.06 21.71
C VAL A 258 8.06 -3.52 22.32
N SER A 259 8.39 -2.25 22.10
CA SER A 259 9.58 -1.59 22.65
C SER A 259 9.24 -0.60 23.77
N ASN A 260 7.98 -0.55 24.21
CA ASN A 260 7.48 0.38 25.22
C ASN A 260 7.78 1.86 24.90
N LEU A 261 7.55 2.23 23.63
CA LEU A 261 7.73 3.58 23.10
C LEU A 261 6.38 4.16 22.66
N GLU A 262 6.27 5.47 22.61
CA GLU A 262 5.14 6.13 21.98
C GLU A 262 5.27 6.11 20.45
N VAL A 263 4.13 6.08 19.76
CA VAL A 263 4.07 6.20 18.31
C VAL A 263 4.36 7.63 17.87
N GLY A 264 5.30 7.81 16.99
CA GLY A 264 5.70 9.12 16.46
C GLY A 264 5.30 9.34 15.00
N ASN A 265 6.27 9.75 14.21
CA ASN A 265 6.05 10.16 12.82
C ASN A 265 6.52 9.09 11.84
N LEU A 266 5.78 8.97 10.74
CA LEU A 266 6.19 8.31 9.52
C LEU A 266 6.63 9.39 8.53
N ASN A 267 7.91 9.40 8.19
CA ASN A 267 8.49 10.27 7.17
C ASN A 267 8.69 9.42 5.90
N TRP A 268 8.32 9.96 4.76
CA TRP A 268 8.26 9.24 3.50
C TRP A 268 8.94 10.02 2.38
N THR A 269 9.94 9.41 1.74
CA THR A 269 10.68 9.99 0.63
C THR A 269 10.53 9.11 -0.61
N ILE A 270 10.15 9.70 -1.74
CA ILE A 270 9.99 9.01 -3.01
C ILE A 270 10.89 9.65 -4.05
N SER A 271 11.76 8.88 -4.71
CA SER A 271 12.60 9.38 -5.80
C SER A 271 11.81 9.54 -7.09
N ASP A 272 11.16 8.47 -7.58
CA ASP A 272 10.27 8.47 -8.73
C ASP A 272 8.81 8.25 -8.28
N CYS A 273 8.02 9.30 -8.32
CA CYS A 273 6.63 9.30 -7.88
C CYS A 273 5.71 9.38 -9.10
N HIS A 274 5.02 8.29 -9.43
CA HIS A 274 4.33 8.17 -10.70
C HIS A 274 2.91 7.60 -10.62
N ILE A 275 2.20 7.77 -11.73
CA ILE A 275 0.92 7.13 -12.05
C ILE A 275 1.03 6.50 -13.44
N TYR A 276 0.43 5.33 -13.67
CA TYR A 276 0.34 4.76 -15.01
C TYR A 276 -0.77 5.42 -15.83
N VAL A 277 -0.55 5.62 -17.13
CA VAL A 277 -1.53 6.30 -18.00
C VAL A 277 -2.86 5.54 -18.11
N ASN A 278 -2.86 4.23 -17.94
CA ASN A 278 -4.08 3.42 -17.92
C ASN A 278 -4.91 3.55 -16.62
N GLN A 279 -4.42 4.29 -15.61
CA GLN A 279 -5.11 4.55 -14.34
C GLN A 279 -5.81 5.93 -14.31
N LEU A 280 -5.67 6.74 -15.36
CA LEU A 280 -6.09 8.16 -15.36
C LEU A 280 -7.58 8.36 -15.04
N GLU A 281 -8.47 7.54 -15.58
CA GLU A 281 -9.91 7.67 -15.32
C GLU A 281 -10.26 7.37 -13.86
N GLN A 282 -9.63 6.37 -13.26
CA GLN A 282 -9.83 6.02 -11.86
C GLN A 282 -9.29 7.12 -10.92
N ILE A 283 -8.17 7.72 -11.30
CA ILE A 283 -7.58 8.83 -10.55
C ILE A 283 -8.50 10.06 -10.63
N LYS A 284 -9.05 10.38 -11.80
CA LYS A 284 -10.04 11.47 -11.94
C LYS A 284 -11.26 11.24 -11.05
N LEU A 285 -11.78 10.01 -11.01
CA LEU A 285 -12.89 9.66 -10.09
C LEU A 285 -12.49 9.89 -8.63
N GLN A 286 -11.31 9.42 -8.20
CA GLN A 286 -10.84 9.62 -6.82
C GLN A 286 -10.66 11.11 -6.48
N LEU A 287 -10.12 11.90 -7.38
CA LEU A 287 -9.95 13.34 -7.19
C LEU A 287 -11.30 14.08 -7.16
N ASN A 288 -12.27 13.69 -7.98
CA ASN A 288 -13.63 14.22 -7.91
C ASN A 288 -14.27 13.96 -6.53
N ARG A 289 -14.12 12.74 -5.99
CA ARG A 289 -14.55 12.42 -4.61
C ARG A 289 -13.86 13.30 -3.58
N PHE A 290 -12.57 13.49 -3.70
CA PHE A 290 -11.79 14.35 -2.81
C PHE A 290 -12.28 15.81 -2.84
N ASP A 291 -12.52 16.37 -4.03
CA ASP A 291 -13.00 17.75 -4.18
C ASP A 291 -14.43 17.92 -3.59
N LYS A 292 -15.30 16.93 -3.78
CA LYS A 292 -16.61 16.89 -3.15
C LYS A 292 -16.52 16.80 -1.61
N LEU A 293 -15.61 15.97 -1.08
CA LEU A 293 -15.37 15.88 0.36
C LEU A 293 -14.89 17.22 0.94
N LEU A 294 -13.98 17.95 0.28
CA LEU A 294 -13.55 19.28 0.72
C LEU A 294 -14.69 20.31 0.69
N LYS A 295 -15.54 20.27 -0.35
CA LYS A 295 -16.75 21.09 -0.45
C LYS A 295 -17.68 20.84 0.75
N TRP A 296 -17.93 19.56 1.07
CA TRP A 296 -18.83 19.17 2.17
C TRP A 296 -18.21 19.42 3.55
N GLU A 297 -16.91 19.24 3.74
CA GLU A 297 -16.19 19.65 4.95
C GLU A 297 -16.43 21.14 5.23
N SER A 298 -16.24 21.99 4.22
CA SER A 298 -16.47 23.42 4.33
C SER A 298 -17.94 23.75 4.61
N PHE A 299 -18.86 23.08 3.93
CA PHE A 299 -20.31 23.30 4.11
C PHE A 299 -20.76 22.91 5.53
N ILE A 300 -20.37 21.74 6.02
CA ILE A 300 -20.71 21.27 7.38
C ILE A 300 -20.13 22.19 8.45
N LYS A 301 -18.91 22.71 8.23
CA LYS A 301 -18.25 23.63 9.16
C LYS A 301 -18.99 24.96 9.31
N ASN A 302 -19.56 25.47 8.22
CA ASN A 302 -20.10 26.85 8.14
C ASN A 302 -21.63 26.92 8.28
N ASN A 303 -22.33 25.79 8.37
CA ASN A 303 -23.79 25.76 8.44
C ASN A 303 -24.29 25.05 9.71
N ASP A 304 -25.51 25.35 10.09
CA ASP A 304 -26.20 24.65 11.20
C ASP A 304 -26.77 23.30 10.75
N ASP A 305 -27.20 22.49 11.71
CA ASP A 305 -27.70 21.13 11.44
C ASP A 305 -28.99 21.14 10.57
N LYS A 306 -29.80 22.20 10.66
CA LYS A 306 -31.03 22.28 9.86
C LYS A 306 -30.70 22.44 8.38
N GLU A 307 -29.74 23.31 8.05
CA GLU A 307 -29.33 23.54 6.67
C GLU A 307 -28.61 22.32 6.10
N ILE A 308 -27.79 21.64 6.90
CA ILE A 308 -27.14 20.39 6.48
C ILE A 308 -28.16 19.29 6.17
N ILE A 309 -29.19 19.14 7.02
CA ILE A 309 -30.25 18.15 6.82
C ILE A 309 -31.10 18.51 5.56
N LYS A 310 -31.37 19.77 5.34
CA LYS A 310 -32.10 20.25 4.16
C LYS A 310 -31.34 19.94 2.87
N GLU A 311 -30.04 20.25 2.84
CA GLU A 311 -29.20 19.97 1.66
C GLU A 311 -29.03 18.45 1.43
N TYR A 312 -28.85 17.65 2.49
CA TYR A 312 -28.83 16.17 2.38
C TYR A 312 -30.11 15.63 1.72
N LYS A 313 -31.31 16.11 2.11
CA LYS A 313 -32.57 15.69 1.51
C LYS A 313 -32.66 16.08 0.03
N LYS A 314 -32.24 17.30 -0.32
CA LYS A 314 -32.21 17.78 -1.70
C LYS A 314 -31.30 16.92 -2.59
N ILE A 315 -30.12 16.51 -2.09
CA ILE A 315 -29.20 15.63 -2.82
C ILE A 315 -29.78 14.22 -2.96
N LEU A 316 -30.44 13.72 -1.92
CA LEU A 316 -31.14 12.42 -1.96
C LEU A 316 -32.20 12.38 -3.07
N GLU A 317 -32.90 13.50 -3.29
CA GLU A 317 -33.90 13.64 -4.37
C GLU A 317 -33.28 13.84 -5.75
N SER A 318 -32.05 14.39 -5.83
CA SER A 318 -31.36 14.67 -7.11
C SER A 318 -30.76 13.45 -7.79
N SER A 319 -30.68 12.31 -7.10
CA SER A 319 -30.02 11.07 -7.59
C SER A 319 -28.52 11.23 -7.92
N ASP A 320 -27.84 12.28 -7.45
CA ASP A 320 -26.38 12.40 -7.55
C ASP A 320 -25.69 11.49 -6.53
N ILE A 321 -25.37 10.28 -6.97
CA ILE A 321 -24.81 9.23 -6.12
C ILE A 321 -23.47 9.64 -5.49
N GLU A 322 -22.58 10.29 -6.24
CA GLU A 322 -21.27 10.70 -5.73
C GLU A 322 -21.36 11.84 -4.71
N GLU A 323 -22.26 12.82 -4.93
CA GLU A 323 -22.53 13.87 -3.95
C GLU A 323 -23.14 13.29 -2.66
N LEU A 324 -24.13 12.40 -2.81
CA LEU A 324 -24.75 11.74 -1.67
C LEU A 324 -23.76 10.92 -0.86
N MET A 325 -22.96 10.09 -1.52
CA MET A 325 -21.96 9.24 -0.85
C MET A 325 -20.91 10.05 -0.09
N THR A 326 -20.42 11.14 -0.67
CA THR A 326 -19.39 11.98 -0.07
C THR A 326 -19.90 12.77 1.13
N LEU A 327 -21.12 13.35 1.05
CA LEU A 327 -21.75 14.03 2.19
C LEU A 327 -22.06 13.03 3.32
N LYS A 328 -22.68 11.90 2.97
CA LYS A 328 -23.00 10.82 3.91
C LYS A 328 -21.75 10.31 4.61
N HIS A 329 -20.66 10.06 3.87
CA HIS A 329 -19.38 9.62 4.44
C HIS A 329 -18.91 10.57 5.55
N LEU A 330 -18.85 11.88 5.31
CA LEU A 330 -18.41 12.86 6.30
C LEU A 330 -19.31 12.91 7.54
N ILE A 331 -20.63 12.77 7.37
CA ILE A 331 -21.56 12.78 8.50
C ILE A 331 -21.38 11.57 9.42
N ILE A 332 -21.18 10.38 8.82
CA ILE A 332 -21.04 9.13 9.59
C ILE A 332 -19.59 8.80 9.96
N ARG A 333 -18.65 9.64 9.54
CA ARG A 333 -17.22 9.42 9.71
C ARG A 333 -16.82 9.45 11.19
N GLU A 334 -15.95 8.54 11.54
CA GLU A 334 -15.21 8.50 12.81
C GLU A 334 -13.70 8.51 12.50
N ASN A 335 -12.86 8.83 13.49
CA ASN A 335 -11.42 8.74 13.29
C ASN A 335 -10.97 7.27 13.31
N PRO A 336 -10.27 6.79 12.28
CA PRO A 336 -9.70 5.44 12.30
C PRO A 336 -8.70 5.28 13.44
N GLU A 337 -8.79 4.17 14.15
CA GLU A 337 -7.91 3.83 15.28
C GLU A 337 -7.28 2.46 15.06
N LEU A 338 -5.95 2.36 15.16
CA LEU A 338 -5.27 1.08 15.10
C LEU A 338 -5.39 0.38 16.46
N TYR A 339 -5.99 -0.80 16.46
CA TYR A 339 -6.01 -1.72 17.60
C TYR A 339 -4.91 -2.76 17.43
N LEU A 340 -4.12 -2.97 18.47
CA LEU A 340 -3.15 -4.06 18.59
C LEU A 340 -3.45 -4.85 19.84
N SER A 341 -3.54 -6.17 19.74
CA SER A 341 -3.75 -7.07 20.89
C SER A 341 -2.64 -6.91 21.92
N ASN A 342 -2.88 -7.39 23.15
CA ASN A 342 -1.92 -7.26 24.25
C ASN A 342 -0.81 -8.32 24.17
N LYS A 343 0.06 -8.17 23.15
CA LYS A 343 1.28 -8.98 22.95
C LYS A 343 2.51 -8.10 23.03
N ASP A 344 3.57 -8.62 23.65
CA ASP A 344 4.84 -7.90 23.91
C ASP A 344 5.98 -8.36 22.98
N ASN A 345 5.71 -9.39 22.17
CA ASN A 345 6.65 -9.92 21.19
C ASN A 345 6.12 -9.70 19.78
N PHE A 346 6.92 -9.04 18.92
CA PHE A 346 6.57 -8.78 17.52
C PHE A 346 6.23 -10.06 16.75
N PHE A 347 6.90 -11.16 17.03
CA PHE A 347 6.74 -12.44 16.32
C PHE A 347 5.48 -13.23 16.73
N GLU A 348 4.71 -12.76 17.71
CA GLU A 348 3.47 -13.43 18.18
C GLU A 348 2.19 -12.85 17.56
N PHE A 349 2.25 -11.67 16.92
CA PHE A 349 1.08 -11.09 16.28
C PHE A 349 0.64 -11.94 15.08
N ASP A 350 -0.65 -12.18 14.92
CA ASP A 350 -1.22 -12.93 13.80
C ASP A 350 -2.42 -12.18 13.21
N ASN A 351 -2.69 -12.46 11.93
CA ASN A 351 -3.78 -11.88 11.16
C ASN A 351 -4.69 -12.96 10.53
N LYS A 352 -4.65 -14.21 11.02
CA LYS A 352 -5.64 -15.22 10.64
C LYS A 352 -6.99 -14.84 11.21
N LYS A 353 -8.08 -15.21 10.50
CA LYS A 353 -9.48 -14.88 10.89
C LYS A 353 -9.82 -15.21 12.35
N GLU A 354 -9.13 -16.15 12.94
CA GLU A 354 -9.34 -16.62 14.30
C GLU A 354 -8.62 -15.76 15.36
N ASN A 355 -7.54 -15.06 14.96
CA ASN A 355 -6.67 -14.26 15.83
C ASN A 355 -6.38 -12.91 15.19
N GLU A 356 -7.39 -12.05 15.09
CA GLU A 356 -7.17 -10.70 14.55
C GLU A 356 -6.49 -9.77 15.56
N ASP A 357 -5.17 -9.91 15.71
CA ASP A 357 -4.37 -9.11 16.64
C ASP A 357 -4.20 -7.66 16.18
N ILE A 358 -4.38 -7.41 14.88
CA ILE A 358 -4.18 -6.11 14.24
C ILE A 358 -5.47 -5.71 13.52
N LYS A 359 -6.10 -4.63 13.95
CA LYS A 359 -7.35 -4.11 13.37
C LYS A 359 -7.30 -2.61 13.24
N VAL A 360 -7.95 -2.07 12.21
CA VAL A 360 -8.27 -0.64 12.17
C VAL A 360 -9.76 -0.48 12.48
N LEU A 361 -10.01 0.00 13.69
CA LEU A 361 -11.37 0.24 14.20
C LEU A 361 -11.92 1.55 13.60
N LYS A 362 -13.25 1.66 13.52
CA LYS A 362 -13.97 2.87 13.06
C LYS A 362 -13.62 3.30 11.63
N TYR A 363 -12.86 2.50 10.89
CA TYR A 363 -12.51 2.81 9.51
C TYR A 363 -13.73 2.73 8.59
N LYS A 364 -14.02 3.84 7.96
CA LYS A 364 -15.02 3.98 6.90
C LYS A 364 -14.35 4.66 5.72
N SER A 365 -14.65 4.23 4.52
CA SER A 365 -14.12 4.82 3.29
C SER A 365 -15.18 4.90 2.22
N LEU A 366 -14.96 5.73 1.24
CA LEU A 366 -15.70 5.64 -0.02
C LEU A 366 -15.41 4.31 -0.71
N PRO A 367 -16.28 3.85 -1.62
CA PRO A 367 -16.15 2.56 -2.28
C PRO A 367 -14.80 2.34 -2.95
N TYR A 368 -14.41 1.08 -3.06
CA TYR A 368 -13.19 0.65 -3.77
C TYR A 368 -13.18 1.17 -5.22
N ILE A 369 -12.02 1.58 -5.67
CA ILE A 369 -11.75 1.93 -7.06
C ILE A 369 -10.76 0.91 -7.60
N LYS A 370 -11.19 0.08 -8.55
CA LYS A 370 -10.33 -0.92 -9.19
C LYS A 370 -9.33 -0.23 -10.09
N MET A 371 -8.05 -0.24 -9.70
CA MET A 371 -6.95 0.29 -10.50
C MET A 371 -6.36 -0.81 -11.37
N PRO A 372 -6.05 -0.56 -12.66
CA PRO A 372 -5.25 -1.49 -13.47
C PRO A 372 -3.84 -1.64 -12.89
N VAL A 373 -3.33 -2.86 -12.87
CA VAL A 373 -1.95 -3.18 -12.44
C VAL A 373 -1.06 -3.26 -13.66
N ALA A 374 0.12 -2.62 -13.62
CA ALA A 374 1.19 -2.80 -14.61
C ALA A 374 2.20 -3.83 -14.07
N GLN A 375 2.59 -4.81 -14.91
CA GLN A 375 3.56 -5.86 -14.58
C GLN A 375 4.93 -5.59 -15.17
#